data_9915ae13b3f41887f0bae65ce75119a5
#
_entry.id   9915ae13b3f41887f0bae65ce75119a5
#
_cell.length_a   1.000
_cell.length_b   1.000
_cell.length_c   1.000
_cell.angle_alpha   90.00
_cell.angle_beta   90.00
_cell.angle_gamma   90.00
#
_symmetry.space_group_name_H-M   'P 1'
#
loop_
_entity.id
_entity.type
_entity.pdbx_description
1 polymer ?
#
loop_
_entity_poly.entity_id
_entity_poly.type
_entity_poly.pdbx_seq_one_letter_code
_entity_poly.pdbx_strand_id
1 'polypeptide(L)'
;MRRDARPFFIRRLRDGFEEWRVRHFLEPQFDSVGPGLKVAYVSGVELWGANIHAGHDLHLRAARGNMIRLATWDSGGRVGEIRIGDCVLISPGNQIISSEKITIGSNTMIASGCYISDSDWHDTYDRTAEHDKHAPVVLEENVWLGTRVIVCKGVTIGENSIIGAGSVVASDIPANVIAVGSPARVIRPLDPAQEIRKRSDMLADRDGLQREMQQLNRYLLRENTLFTWLRSLIAPTRKD
;
A
#
# COMPACT_ATOMS: atom_id res chain seq x y z
N MET A 1 22.71 -0.04 -11.75
CA MET A 1 22.15 0.82 -12.82
C MET A 1 21.54 2.05 -12.19
N ARG A 2 21.87 3.24 -12.72
CA ARG A 2 21.32 4.52 -12.24
C ARG A 2 20.06 4.95 -12.98
N ARG A 3 19.80 4.37 -14.17
CA ARG A 3 18.62 4.60 -15.00
C ARG A 3 18.11 3.29 -15.61
N ASP A 4 16.90 3.28 -16.10
CA ASP A 4 16.37 2.15 -16.87
C ASP A 4 17.01 2.12 -18.26
N ALA A 5 17.93 1.19 -18.49
CA ALA A 5 18.65 1.05 -19.75
C ALA A 5 17.88 0.18 -20.79
N ARG A 6 16.71 -0.36 -20.41
CA ARG A 6 15.92 -1.22 -21.29
C ARG A 6 15.32 -0.43 -22.45
N PRO A 7 15.31 -0.97 -23.67
CA PRO A 7 14.49 -0.43 -24.75
C PRO A 7 13.00 -0.42 -24.37
N PHE A 8 12.25 0.52 -24.92
CA PHE A 8 10.83 0.68 -24.61
C PHE A 8 10.01 -0.61 -24.85
N PHE A 9 10.29 -1.35 -25.95
CA PHE A 9 9.56 -2.59 -26.24
C PHE A 9 9.85 -3.70 -25.21
N ILE A 10 11.08 -3.82 -24.72
CA ILE A 10 11.44 -4.77 -23.64
C ILE A 10 10.70 -4.42 -22.35
N ARG A 11 10.65 -3.13 -22.02
CA ARG A 11 9.88 -2.67 -20.86
C ARG A 11 8.41 -3.04 -21.00
N ARG A 12 7.81 -2.78 -22.18
CA ARG A 12 6.40 -3.10 -22.44
C ARG A 12 6.11 -4.61 -22.33
N LEU A 13 7.00 -5.45 -22.87
CA LEU A 13 6.86 -6.92 -22.73
C LEU A 13 6.90 -7.36 -21.27
N ARG A 14 7.84 -6.80 -20.51
CA ARG A 14 7.93 -7.07 -19.06
C ARG A 14 6.67 -6.60 -18.33
N ASP A 15 6.21 -5.40 -18.59
CA ASP A 15 5.04 -4.84 -17.92
C ASP A 15 3.78 -5.67 -18.24
N GLY A 16 3.61 -6.14 -19.49
CA GLY A 16 2.55 -7.08 -19.87
C GLY A 16 2.67 -8.45 -19.17
N PHE A 17 3.90 -8.96 -19.01
CA PHE A 17 4.13 -10.19 -18.25
C PHE A 17 3.82 -10.03 -16.76
N GLU A 18 4.18 -8.90 -16.15
CA GLU A 18 3.81 -8.62 -14.75
C GLU A 18 2.28 -8.47 -14.59
N GLU A 19 1.58 -7.80 -15.52
CA GLU A 19 0.12 -7.73 -15.53
C GLU A 19 -0.53 -9.12 -15.64
N TRP A 20 0.02 -10.00 -16.51
CA TRP A 20 -0.42 -11.39 -16.59
C TRP A 20 -0.22 -12.13 -15.28
N ARG A 21 0.95 -11.94 -14.61
CA ARG A 21 1.22 -12.53 -13.30
C ARG A 21 0.26 -12.04 -12.22
N VAL A 22 -0.08 -10.75 -12.22
CA VAL A 22 -1.09 -10.19 -11.30
C VAL A 22 -2.39 -10.96 -11.45
N ARG A 23 -2.93 -11.04 -12.66
CA ARG A 23 -4.23 -11.67 -12.92
C ARG A 23 -4.27 -13.16 -12.59
N HIS A 24 -3.16 -13.88 -12.85
CA HIS A 24 -3.16 -15.34 -12.72
C HIS A 24 -2.70 -15.84 -11.35
N PHE A 25 -1.87 -15.08 -10.65
CA PHE A 25 -1.27 -15.56 -9.40
C PHE A 25 -1.58 -14.69 -8.19
N LEU A 26 -1.88 -13.41 -8.34
CA LEU A 26 -2.14 -12.56 -7.20
C LEU A 26 -3.63 -12.27 -7.00
N GLU A 27 -4.36 -11.86 -8.04
CA GLU A 27 -5.81 -11.62 -7.94
C GLU A 27 -6.58 -12.79 -7.33
N PRO A 28 -6.32 -14.06 -7.70
CA PRO A 28 -7.02 -15.20 -7.12
C PRO A 28 -6.73 -15.46 -5.63
N GLN A 29 -5.75 -14.79 -5.04
CA GLN A 29 -5.46 -14.91 -3.62
C GLN A 29 -6.29 -13.95 -2.75
N PHE A 30 -6.95 -12.96 -3.36
CA PHE A 30 -7.95 -12.15 -2.67
C PHE A 30 -9.29 -12.89 -2.64
N ASP A 31 -10.03 -12.76 -1.55
CA ASP A 31 -11.42 -13.24 -1.48
C ASP A 31 -12.34 -12.41 -2.40
N SER A 32 -12.02 -11.12 -2.54
CA SER A 32 -12.57 -10.28 -3.60
C SER A 32 -11.64 -9.11 -3.91
N VAL A 33 -11.53 -8.75 -5.18
CA VAL A 33 -10.80 -7.56 -5.62
C VAL A 33 -11.53 -6.90 -6.79
N GLY A 34 -11.70 -5.59 -6.71
CA GLY A 34 -12.29 -4.79 -7.78
C GLY A 34 -11.36 -4.63 -8.99
N PRO A 35 -11.87 -4.16 -10.13
CA PRO A 35 -11.07 -3.95 -11.32
C PRO A 35 -9.98 -2.90 -11.12
N GLY A 36 -8.90 -2.98 -11.89
CA GLY A 36 -7.83 -1.97 -11.90
C GLY A 36 -6.74 -2.20 -10.87
N LEU A 37 -6.59 -3.42 -10.32
CA LEU A 37 -5.45 -3.76 -9.47
C LEU A 37 -4.14 -3.51 -10.21
N LYS A 38 -3.28 -2.66 -9.64
CA LYS A 38 -1.94 -2.36 -10.15
C LYS A 38 -0.87 -2.78 -9.15
N VAL A 39 0.11 -3.56 -9.62
CA VAL A 39 1.20 -4.06 -8.77
C VAL A 39 2.54 -3.77 -9.44
N ALA A 40 3.42 -3.06 -8.75
CA ALA A 40 4.73 -2.71 -9.32
C ALA A 40 5.72 -3.89 -9.33
N TYR A 41 5.61 -4.81 -8.37
CA TYR A 41 6.48 -5.98 -8.23
C TYR A 41 5.70 -7.12 -7.56
N VAL A 42 5.14 -8.03 -8.36
CA VAL A 42 4.24 -9.10 -7.89
C VAL A 42 4.88 -9.99 -6.83
N SER A 43 6.13 -10.41 -7.04
CA SER A 43 6.86 -11.26 -6.08
C SER A 43 7.16 -10.56 -4.73
N GLY A 44 6.83 -9.30 -4.59
CA GLY A 44 6.98 -8.53 -3.36
C GLY A 44 5.66 -8.33 -2.62
N VAL A 45 4.58 -8.99 -3.05
CA VAL A 45 3.28 -8.96 -2.36
C VAL A 45 2.99 -10.35 -1.82
N GLU A 46 2.65 -10.42 -0.55
CA GLU A 46 2.28 -11.64 0.16
C GLU A 46 0.89 -11.45 0.77
N LEU A 47 -0.03 -12.35 0.41
CA LEU A 47 -1.32 -12.49 1.06
C LEU A 47 -1.32 -13.80 1.85
N TRP A 48 -1.76 -13.74 3.10
CA TRP A 48 -1.83 -14.90 3.98
C TRP A 48 -3.17 -14.94 4.72
N GLY A 49 -3.80 -16.11 4.75
CA GLY A 49 -5.12 -16.30 5.36
C GLY A 49 -6.27 -15.99 4.40
N ALA A 50 -7.45 -15.79 4.95
CA ALA A 50 -8.70 -15.55 4.22
C ALA A 50 -9.33 -14.22 4.64
N ASN A 51 -10.46 -13.82 4.02
CA ASN A 51 -11.16 -12.57 4.29
C ASN A 51 -10.35 -11.31 3.95
N ILE A 52 -9.60 -11.35 2.85
CA ILE A 52 -8.87 -10.19 2.33
C ILE A 52 -9.63 -9.66 1.11
N HIS A 53 -10.24 -8.48 1.27
CA HIS A 53 -11.10 -7.85 0.28
C HIS A 53 -10.56 -6.49 -0.14
N ALA A 54 -10.60 -6.17 -1.42
CA ALA A 54 -10.19 -4.88 -1.95
C ALA A 54 -11.17 -4.33 -2.97
N GLY A 55 -11.35 -3.02 -2.98
CA GLY A 55 -12.10 -2.27 -3.96
C GLY A 55 -11.36 -2.12 -5.30
N HIS A 56 -11.88 -1.24 -6.15
CA HIS A 56 -11.26 -0.97 -7.45
C HIS A 56 -10.02 -0.06 -7.32
N ASP A 57 -9.12 -0.13 -8.32
CA ASP A 57 -7.90 0.68 -8.42
C ASP A 57 -6.96 0.60 -7.21
N LEU A 58 -6.92 -0.54 -6.55
CA LEU A 58 -5.88 -0.78 -5.56
C LEU A 58 -4.50 -0.75 -6.23
N HIS A 59 -3.57 0.03 -5.66
CA HIS A 59 -2.21 0.14 -6.15
C HIS A 59 -1.19 -0.34 -5.11
N LEU A 60 -0.60 -1.51 -5.33
CA LEU A 60 0.44 -2.09 -4.49
C LEU A 60 1.82 -1.81 -5.10
N ARG A 61 2.62 -0.98 -4.45
CA ARG A 61 3.97 -0.61 -4.90
C ARG A 61 5.04 -1.38 -4.15
N ALA A 62 4.99 -2.71 -4.18
CA ALA A 62 6.05 -3.51 -3.60
C ALA A 62 7.40 -3.28 -4.30
N ALA A 63 8.49 -3.58 -3.61
CA ALA A 63 9.85 -3.48 -4.13
C ALA A 63 10.69 -4.67 -3.64
N ARG A 64 11.78 -4.97 -4.36
CA ARG A 64 12.70 -6.02 -3.96
C ARG A 64 13.29 -5.73 -2.57
N GLY A 65 13.15 -6.67 -1.65
CA GLY A 65 13.59 -6.53 -0.26
C GLY A 65 12.66 -5.70 0.65
N ASN A 66 11.57 -5.15 0.10
CA ASN A 66 10.55 -4.40 0.86
C ASN A 66 9.15 -4.89 0.44
N MET A 67 8.77 -6.03 1.00
CA MET A 67 7.51 -6.70 0.68
C MET A 67 6.32 -5.96 1.29
N ILE A 68 5.16 -6.07 0.64
CA ILE A 68 3.87 -5.74 1.24
C ILE A 68 3.27 -7.06 1.71
N ARG A 69 2.91 -7.13 3.00
CA ARG A 69 2.23 -8.28 3.59
C ARG A 69 0.84 -7.88 4.05
N LEU A 70 -0.18 -8.57 3.55
CA LEU A 70 -1.55 -8.54 4.04
C LEU A 70 -1.82 -9.92 4.64
N ALA A 71 -2.04 -9.99 5.95
CA ALA A 71 -2.19 -11.27 6.62
C ALA A 71 -3.37 -11.27 7.58
N THR A 72 -4.16 -12.33 7.51
CA THR A 72 -5.23 -12.60 8.49
C THR A 72 -4.90 -13.87 9.24
N TRP A 73 -5.16 -13.85 10.54
CA TRP A 73 -4.90 -14.97 11.43
C TRP A 73 -6.18 -15.43 12.09
N ASP A 74 -6.27 -16.73 12.35
CA ASP A 74 -7.29 -17.30 13.23
C ASP A 74 -6.85 -17.09 14.69
N SER A 75 -7.73 -16.55 15.49
CA SER A 75 -7.56 -16.39 16.92
C SER A 75 -8.84 -16.84 17.63
N GLY A 76 -8.78 -17.95 18.33
CA GLY A 76 -9.93 -18.47 19.08
C GLY A 76 -11.14 -18.87 18.22
N GLY A 77 -10.91 -19.34 16.98
CA GLY A 77 -11.96 -19.73 16.03
C GLY A 77 -12.60 -18.55 15.26
N ARG A 78 -12.04 -17.36 15.37
CA ARG A 78 -12.40 -16.19 14.57
C ARG A 78 -11.28 -15.86 13.61
N VAL A 79 -11.56 -15.86 12.32
CA VAL A 79 -10.59 -15.45 11.28
C VAL A 79 -10.63 -13.93 11.11
N GLY A 80 -9.48 -13.29 11.14
CA GLY A 80 -9.36 -11.85 10.91
C GLY A 80 -9.87 -11.44 9.52
N GLU A 81 -10.17 -10.16 9.36
CA GLU A 81 -10.66 -9.57 8.11
C GLU A 81 -9.85 -8.32 7.75
N ILE A 82 -9.46 -8.19 6.49
CA ILE A 82 -8.89 -6.96 5.92
C ILE A 82 -9.80 -6.47 4.79
N ARG A 83 -10.35 -5.26 4.96
CA ARG A 83 -11.13 -4.58 3.92
C ARG A 83 -10.41 -3.32 3.45
N ILE A 84 -10.14 -3.26 2.17
CA ILE A 84 -9.47 -2.13 1.52
C ILE A 84 -10.47 -1.49 0.54
N GLY A 85 -10.69 -0.20 0.69
CA GLY A 85 -11.57 0.59 -0.19
C GLY A 85 -10.97 0.84 -1.58
N ASP A 86 -11.60 1.74 -2.31
CA ASP A 86 -11.24 2.08 -3.68
C ASP A 86 -10.06 3.05 -3.75
N CYS A 87 -9.31 3.01 -4.84
CA CYS A 87 -8.22 3.96 -5.13
C CYS A 87 -7.13 4.03 -4.04
N VAL A 88 -6.96 2.98 -3.24
CA VAL A 88 -5.95 2.94 -2.17
C VAL A 88 -4.55 2.73 -2.74
N LEU A 89 -3.56 3.41 -2.16
CA LEU A 89 -2.14 3.22 -2.46
C LEU A 89 -1.41 2.64 -1.25
N ILE A 90 -0.76 1.49 -1.44
CA ILE A 90 0.11 0.88 -0.44
C ILE A 90 1.54 0.84 -0.99
N SER A 91 2.45 1.56 -0.34
CA SER A 91 3.87 1.65 -0.70
C SER A 91 4.68 0.46 -0.16
N PRO A 92 5.98 0.30 -0.51
CA PRO A 92 6.76 -0.87 -0.13
C PRO A 92 6.95 -1.03 1.39
N GLY A 93 7.08 -2.28 1.84
CA GLY A 93 7.46 -2.61 3.21
C GLY A 93 6.33 -2.54 4.23
N ASN A 94 5.09 -2.37 3.79
CA ASN A 94 3.94 -2.33 4.68
C ASN A 94 3.53 -3.72 5.16
N GLN A 95 3.15 -3.81 6.45
CA GLN A 95 2.57 -4.98 7.06
C GLN A 95 1.21 -4.62 7.65
N ILE A 96 0.17 -5.27 7.18
CA ILE A 96 -1.22 -5.11 7.64
C ILE A 96 -1.67 -6.49 8.10
N ILE A 97 -1.84 -6.65 9.42
CA ILE A 97 -2.00 -7.96 10.04
C ILE A 97 -3.23 -7.93 10.94
N SER A 98 -4.23 -8.73 10.61
CA SER A 98 -5.52 -8.74 11.27
C SER A 98 -5.83 -10.08 11.95
N SER A 99 -6.36 -10.02 13.16
CA SER A 99 -6.99 -11.13 13.89
C SER A 99 -8.47 -10.88 14.15
N GLU A 100 -8.95 -9.66 13.95
CA GLU A 100 -10.35 -9.29 14.07
C GLU A 100 -10.82 -8.56 12.82
N LYS A 101 -10.47 -7.26 12.67
CA LYS A 101 -10.87 -6.48 11.51
C LYS A 101 -10.02 -5.23 11.31
N ILE A 102 -9.47 -5.07 10.12
CA ILE A 102 -8.83 -3.84 9.66
C ILE A 102 -9.59 -3.30 8.46
N THR A 103 -10.07 -2.06 8.56
CA THR A 103 -10.76 -1.36 7.48
C THR A 103 -9.89 -0.19 7.01
N ILE A 104 -9.61 -0.12 5.71
CA ILE A 104 -8.88 0.96 5.07
C ILE A 104 -9.82 1.65 4.09
N GLY A 105 -10.20 2.87 4.38
CA GLY A 105 -11.10 3.67 3.57
C GLY A 105 -10.54 4.03 2.20
N SER A 106 -11.44 4.35 1.28
CA SER A 106 -11.10 4.73 -0.09
C SER A 106 -10.14 5.92 -0.15
N ASN A 107 -9.37 6.04 -1.21
CA ASN A 107 -8.39 7.12 -1.42
C ASN A 107 -7.20 7.15 -0.44
N THR A 108 -7.16 6.27 0.55
CA THR A 108 -6.10 6.21 1.55
C THR A 108 -4.73 5.97 0.92
N MET A 109 -3.72 6.66 1.44
CA MET A 109 -2.33 6.50 1.05
C MET A 109 -1.49 6.03 2.23
N ILE A 110 -0.85 4.88 2.09
CA ILE A 110 0.05 4.31 3.09
C ILE A 110 1.47 4.36 2.56
N ALA A 111 2.30 5.25 3.13
CA ALA A 111 3.70 5.37 2.78
C ALA A 111 4.50 4.12 3.21
N SER A 112 5.79 4.09 2.91
CA SER A 112 6.59 2.88 3.08
C SER A 112 6.81 2.49 4.55
N GLY A 113 6.76 1.18 4.81
CA GLY A 113 7.21 0.61 6.08
C GLY A 113 6.25 0.79 7.25
N CYS A 114 4.97 1.08 7.01
CA CYS A 114 3.99 1.14 8.08
C CYS A 114 3.64 -0.26 8.60
N TYR A 115 3.26 -0.30 9.87
CA TYR A 115 2.75 -1.49 10.54
C TYR A 115 1.36 -1.19 11.09
N ILE A 116 0.37 -1.99 10.71
CA ILE A 116 -1.03 -1.86 11.16
C ILE A 116 -1.45 -3.21 11.72
N SER A 117 -1.86 -3.24 12.99
CA SER A 117 -2.34 -4.47 13.63
C SER A 117 -3.50 -4.16 14.57
N ASP A 118 -4.48 -5.06 14.56
CA ASP A 118 -5.65 -5.04 15.44
C ASP A 118 -5.50 -5.96 16.67
N SER A 119 -4.30 -6.49 16.92
CA SER A 119 -4.02 -7.42 18.01
C SER A 119 -2.71 -7.10 18.74
N ASP A 120 -2.66 -7.43 20.05
CA ASP A 120 -1.43 -7.39 20.85
C ASP A 120 -0.60 -8.68 20.75
N TRP A 121 -1.14 -9.74 20.17
CA TRP A 121 -0.53 -11.07 19.97
C TRP A 121 -0.24 -11.86 21.25
N HIS A 122 -0.18 -11.24 22.43
CA HIS A 122 0.08 -11.90 23.71
C HIS A 122 -0.67 -11.20 24.85
N ASP A 123 -1.03 -11.94 25.88
CA ASP A 123 -1.57 -11.37 27.09
C ASP A 123 -0.50 -10.60 27.88
N THR A 124 -0.93 -9.61 28.63
CA THR A 124 -0.04 -8.75 29.41
C THR A 124 0.64 -9.50 30.57
N TYR A 125 -0.07 -10.42 31.19
CA TYR A 125 0.38 -11.12 32.39
C TYR A 125 0.73 -12.58 32.12
N ASP A 126 -0.09 -13.29 31.34
CA ASP A 126 0.17 -14.66 30.89
C ASP A 126 0.48 -14.68 29.38
N ARG A 127 1.75 -14.59 29.03
CA ARG A 127 2.20 -14.58 27.62
C ARG A 127 2.13 -15.95 26.95
N THR A 128 1.72 -17.00 27.68
CA THR A 128 1.56 -18.35 27.16
C THR A 128 0.09 -18.69 26.86
N ALA A 129 -0.84 -17.91 27.40
CA ALA A 129 -2.26 -18.10 27.14
C ALA A 129 -2.63 -17.59 25.75
N GLU A 130 -3.53 -18.32 25.10
CA GLU A 130 -4.30 -17.76 23.98
C GLU A 130 -5.10 -16.56 24.51
N HIS A 131 -5.02 -15.42 23.81
CA HIS A 131 -5.66 -14.22 24.28
C HIS A 131 -6.67 -13.69 23.28
N ASP A 132 -7.64 -12.98 23.81
CA ASP A 132 -8.76 -12.38 23.10
C ASP A 132 -8.65 -10.83 23.07
N LYS A 133 -7.42 -10.31 23.00
CA LYS A 133 -7.15 -8.85 23.06
C LYS A 133 -6.97 -8.27 21.68
N HIS A 134 -8.01 -8.32 20.88
CA HIS A 134 -8.09 -7.62 19.62
C HIS A 134 -9.10 -6.46 19.75
N ALA A 135 -8.94 -5.48 18.88
CA ALA A 135 -9.90 -4.41 18.68
C ALA A 135 -9.72 -3.85 17.27
N PRO A 136 -10.82 -3.66 16.52
CA PRO A 136 -10.75 -3.32 15.11
C PRO A 136 -10.00 -2.01 14.88
N VAL A 137 -9.29 -1.92 13.74
CA VAL A 137 -8.64 -0.70 13.28
C VAL A 137 -9.40 -0.14 12.09
N VAL A 138 -9.66 1.17 12.11
CA VAL A 138 -10.34 1.87 11.03
C VAL A 138 -9.49 3.05 10.57
N LEU A 139 -9.09 3.03 9.32
CA LEU A 139 -8.65 4.21 8.60
C LEU A 139 -9.84 4.68 7.75
N GLU A 140 -10.37 5.84 8.02
CA GLU A 140 -11.47 6.41 7.24
C GLU A 140 -11.01 6.86 5.85
N GLU A 141 -11.89 7.50 5.09
CA GLU A 141 -11.60 7.92 3.72
C GLU A 141 -10.43 8.91 3.66
N ASN A 142 -9.59 8.76 2.65
CA ASN A 142 -8.52 9.71 2.32
C ASN A 142 -7.49 9.96 3.44
N VAL A 143 -7.27 8.97 4.31
CA VAL A 143 -6.21 9.03 5.32
C VAL A 143 -4.83 8.92 4.66
N TRP A 144 -3.88 9.71 5.13
CA TRP A 144 -2.48 9.59 4.70
C TRP A 144 -1.59 9.19 5.88
N LEU A 145 -1.05 7.97 5.82
CA LEU A 145 0.00 7.52 6.75
C LEU A 145 1.37 7.85 6.16
N GLY A 146 2.16 8.62 6.89
CA GLY A 146 3.56 8.88 6.61
C GLY A 146 4.42 7.62 6.75
N THR A 147 5.67 7.71 6.32
CA THR A 147 6.63 6.58 6.36
C THR A 147 6.81 6.05 7.78
N ARG A 148 6.79 4.71 7.95
CA ARG A 148 7.01 4.01 9.22
C ARG A 148 6.04 4.41 10.33
N VAL A 149 4.80 4.69 10.00
CA VAL A 149 3.74 4.84 10.99
C VAL A 149 3.35 3.48 11.53
N ILE A 150 3.13 3.41 12.85
CA ILE A 150 2.57 2.24 13.53
C ILE A 150 1.15 2.60 13.96
N VAL A 151 0.15 1.78 13.60
CA VAL A 151 -1.23 1.90 14.06
C VAL A 151 -1.54 0.72 14.95
N CYS A 152 -1.87 1.01 16.23
CA CYS A 152 -2.22 0.01 17.22
C CYS A 152 -3.69 -0.40 17.10
N LYS A 153 -4.03 -1.51 17.72
CA LYS A 153 -5.40 -2.02 17.80
C LYS A 153 -6.39 -1.00 18.39
N GLY A 154 -7.64 -1.10 17.99
CA GLY A 154 -8.74 -0.29 18.50
C GLY A 154 -8.72 1.18 18.07
N VAL A 155 -7.87 1.55 17.10
CA VAL A 155 -7.71 2.94 16.68
C VAL A 155 -8.60 3.22 15.47
N THR A 156 -9.31 4.35 15.52
CA THR A 156 -9.94 4.99 14.38
C THR A 156 -9.17 6.25 14.00
N ILE A 157 -8.76 6.35 12.72
CA ILE A 157 -8.18 7.58 12.16
C ILE A 157 -9.21 8.19 11.21
N GLY A 158 -9.69 9.39 11.60
CA GLY A 158 -10.76 10.11 10.90
C GLY A 158 -10.35 10.57 9.49
N GLU A 159 -11.34 10.79 8.66
CA GLU A 159 -11.20 11.15 7.26
C GLU A 159 -10.26 12.33 7.00
N ASN A 160 -9.59 12.31 5.86
CA ASN A 160 -8.63 13.33 5.41
C ASN A 160 -7.43 13.55 6.33
N SER A 161 -7.32 12.83 7.47
CA SER A 161 -6.25 13.08 8.43
C SER A 161 -4.90 12.57 7.96
N ILE A 162 -3.86 13.26 8.35
CA ILE A 162 -2.47 12.99 7.98
C ILE A 162 -1.71 12.60 9.24
N ILE A 163 -1.08 11.44 9.21
CA ILE A 163 -0.19 10.97 10.27
C ILE A 163 1.26 11.15 9.82
N GLY A 164 2.01 11.97 10.54
CA GLY A 164 3.41 12.24 10.22
C GLY A 164 4.30 11.00 10.34
N ALA A 165 5.39 10.98 9.58
CA ALA A 165 6.31 9.85 9.53
C ALA A 165 6.87 9.48 10.91
N GLY A 166 7.03 8.16 11.16
CA GLY A 166 7.57 7.63 12.42
C GLY A 166 6.64 7.73 13.62
N SER A 167 5.37 8.10 13.43
CA SER A 167 4.40 8.22 14.52
C SER A 167 3.87 6.86 14.96
N VAL A 168 3.49 6.77 16.26
CA VAL A 168 2.78 5.62 16.83
C VAL A 168 1.37 6.07 17.25
N VAL A 169 0.37 5.58 16.53
CA VAL A 169 -1.04 5.92 16.79
C VAL A 169 -1.61 4.86 17.72
N ALA A 170 -1.81 5.25 18.99
CA ALA A 170 -2.31 4.39 20.07
C ALA A 170 -3.66 4.88 20.63
N SER A 171 -4.28 5.87 20.00
CA SER A 171 -5.61 6.39 20.31
C SER A 171 -6.22 7.02 19.07
N ASP A 172 -7.52 7.20 19.07
CA ASP A 172 -8.25 7.76 17.94
C ASP A 172 -7.72 9.15 17.55
N ILE A 173 -7.72 9.38 16.26
CA ILE A 173 -7.38 10.66 15.64
C ILE A 173 -8.63 11.21 14.95
N PRO A 174 -9.07 12.44 15.30
CA PRO A 174 -10.23 13.03 14.66
C PRO A 174 -10.00 13.30 13.16
N ALA A 175 -11.08 13.54 12.44
CA ALA A 175 -11.03 13.87 11.02
C ALA A 175 -10.39 15.26 10.77
N ASN A 176 -9.83 15.43 9.56
CA ASN A 176 -9.32 16.70 9.04
C ASN A 176 -8.20 17.34 9.90
N VAL A 177 -7.30 16.52 10.42
CA VAL A 177 -6.16 16.98 11.24
C VAL A 177 -4.82 16.44 10.76
N ILE A 178 -3.75 17.06 11.24
CA ILE A 178 -2.40 16.49 11.18
C ILE A 178 -2.00 16.07 12.59
N ALA A 179 -1.59 14.80 12.74
CA ALA A 179 -1.10 14.25 14.00
C ALA A 179 0.31 13.68 13.82
N VAL A 180 1.16 13.84 14.83
CA VAL A 180 2.56 13.35 14.80
C VAL A 180 3.01 12.89 16.19
N GLY A 181 4.06 12.08 16.22
CA GLY A 181 4.75 11.72 17.46
C GLY A 181 4.49 10.28 17.93
N SER A 182 5.11 9.91 19.05
CA SER A 182 4.96 8.60 19.73
C SER A 182 4.74 8.83 21.22
N PRO A 183 3.50 8.77 21.70
CA PRO A 183 2.26 8.55 20.93
C PRO A 183 1.89 9.76 20.05
N ALA A 184 1.17 9.50 18.96
CA ALA A 184 0.72 10.53 18.05
C ALA A 184 -0.25 11.51 18.74
N ARG A 185 -0.09 12.82 18.47
CA ARG A 185 -0.96 13.87 18.94
C ARG A 185 -1.29 14.84 17.83
N VAL A 186 -2.50 15.34 17.82
CA VAL A 186 -2.93 16.39 16.87
C VAL A 186 -2.08 17.64 17.09
N ILE A 187 -1.45 18.11 16.01
CA ILE A 187 -0.65 19.35 16.03
C ILE A 187 -1.39 20.53 15.41
N ARG A 188 -2.28 20.26 14.44
CA ARG A 188 -3.15 21.29 13.87
C ARG A 188 -4.28 20.68 13.03
N PRO A 189 -5.40 21.39 12.84
CA PRO A 189 -6.40 21.02 11.83
C PRO A 189 -5.88 21.28 10.42
N LEU A 190 -6.49 20.64 9.43
CA LEU A 190 -6.39 21.06 8.02
C LEU A 190 -7.16 22.37 7.84
N ASP A 191 -6.69 23.18 6.89
CA ASP A 191 -7.38 24.42 6.54
C ASP A 191 -8.67 24.10 5.75
N PRO A 192 -9.86 24.41 6.29
CA PRO A 192 -11.12 24.09 5.62
C PRO A 192 -11.37 24.90 4.34
N ALA A 193 -10.59 25.97 4.11
CA ALA A 193 -10.67 26.76 2.86
C ALA A 193 -9.90 26.12 1.70
N GLN A 194 -9.08 25.11 1.97
CA GLN A 194 -8.32 24.41 0.93
C GLN A 194 -9.09 23.23 0.36
N GLU A 195 -9.17 23.15 -0.96
CA GLU A 195 -9.74 22.00 -1.65
C GLU A 195 -8.83 20.77 -1.46
N ILE A 196 -9.41 19.67 -0.99
CA ILE A 196 -8.73 18.39 -0.88
C ILE A 196 -8.97 17.58 -2.16
N ARG A 197 -7.93 17.37 -2.96
CA ARG A 197 -7.98 16.47 -4.11
C ARG A 197 -7.62 15.06 -3.68
N LYS A 198 -8.44 14.10 -4.07
CA LYS A 198 -8.30 12.70 -3.73
C LYS A 198 -7.64 11.91 -4.86
N ARG A 199 -7.23 10.69 -4.59
CA ARG A 199 -6.65 9.80 -5.61
C ARG A 199 -7.66 9.43 -6.71
N SER A 200 -8.94 9.30 -6.36
CA SER A 200 -10.03 9.10 -7.31
C SER A 200 -10.09 10.17 -8.38
N ASP A 201 -9.82 11.44 -8.04
CA ASP A 201 -9.84 12.54 -9.00
C ASP A 201 -8.75 12.38 -10.06
N MET A 202 -7.55 11.93 -9.65
CA MET A 202 -6.45 11.62 -10.57
C MET A 202 -6.78 10.40 -11.46
N LEU A 203 -7.55 9.44 -10.95
CA LEU A 203 -7.89 8.19 -11.64
C LEU A 203 -9.19 8.29 -12.44
N ALA A 204 -9.90 9.43 -12.42
CA ALA A 204 -11.13 9.64 -13.17
C ALA A 204 -10.92 9.49 -14.69
N ASP A 205 -9.78 9.94 -15.24
CA ASP A 205 -9.34 9.67 -16.62
C ASP A 205 -8.18 8.67 -16.66
N ARG A 206 -8.47 7.39 -16.41
CA ARG A 206 -7.47 6.30 -16.43
C ARG A 206 -6.77 6.16 -17.77
N ASP A 207 -7.54 6.29 -18.86
CA ASP A 207 -7.03 6.10 -20.20
C ASP A 207 -6.11 7.25 -20.62
N GLY A 208 -6.45 8.49 -20.24
CA GLY A 208 -5.60 9.65 -20.41
C GLY A 208 -4.30 9.51 -19.65
N LEU A 209 -4.38 9.21 -18.36
CA LEU A 209 -3.21 8.98 -17.51
C LEU A 209 -2.30 7.87 -18.06
N GLN A 210 -2.89 6.76 -18.53
CA GLN A 210 -2.10 5.66 -19.10
C GLN A 210 -1.42 6.06 -20.42
N ARG A 211 -2.11 6.82 -21.28
CA ARG A 211 -1.52 7.36 -22.52
C ARG A 211 -0.35 8.30 -22.23
N GLU A 212 -0.51 9.23 -21.30
CA GLU A 212 0.54 10.15 -20.88
C GLU A 212 1.76 9.42 -20.32
N MET A 213 1.54 8.44 -19.43
CA MET A 213 2.62 7.63 -18.88
C MET A 213 3.35 6.81 -19.94
N GLN A 214 2.64 6.29 -20.94
CA GLN A 214 3.26 5.58 -22.06
C GLN A 214 4.08 6.53 -22.95
N GLN A 215 3.58 7.72 -23.23
CA GLN A 215 4.30 8.74 -24.00
C GLN A 215 5.57 9.18 -23.26
N LEU A 216 5.47 9.45 -21.97
CA LEU A 216 6.61 9.79 -21.13
C LEU A 216 7.66 8.67 -21.12
N ASN A 217 7.24 7.43 -20.93
CA ASN A 217 8.15 6.28 -20.97
C ASN A 217 8.83 6.12 -22.33
N ARG A 218 8.08 6.29 -23.42
CA ARG A 218 8.65 6.25 -24.78
C ARG A 218 9.69 7.36 -24.99
N TYR A 219 9.42 8.56 -24.49
CA TYR A 219 10.36 9.69 -24.55
C TYR A 219 11.63 9.43 -23.73
N LEU A 220 11.48 8.98 -22.47
CA LEU A 220 12.61 8.74 -21.57
C LEU A 220 13.52 7.59 -22.05
N LEU A 221 12.94 6.58 -22.72
CA LEU A 221 13.66 5.39 -23.17
C LEU A 221 14.02 5.42 -24.66
N ARG A 222 13.83 6.56 -25.37
CA ARG A 222 14.00 6.65 -26.83
C ARG A 222 15.41 6.32 -27.32
N GLU A 223 16.42 6.60 -26.50
CA GLU A 223 17.82 6.37 -26.82
C GLU A 223 18.31 4.96 -26.44
N ASN A 224 17.48 4.17 -25.74
CA ASN A 224 17.85 2.84 -25.32
C ASN A 224 17.69 1.84 -26.46
N THR A 225 18.76 1.13 -26.76
CA THR A 225 18.80 0.06 -27.77
C THR A 225 19.05 -1.30 -27.10
N LEU A 226 18.82 -2.39 -27.81
CA LEU A 226 19.22 -3.72 -27.33
C LEU A 226 20.70 -3.81 -27.00
N PHE A 227 21.54 -3.22 -27.85
CA PHE A 227 22.99 -3.22 -27.64
C PHE A 227 23.37 -2.46 -26.36
N THR A 228 22.87 -1.24 -26.16
CA THR A 228 23.15 -0.46 -24.95
C THR A 228 22.65 -1.15 -23.70
N TRP A 229 21.48 -1.81 -23.76
CA TRP A 229 20.95 -2.58 -22.67
C TRP A 229 21.79 -3.81 -22.32
N LEU A 230 22.11 -4.66 -23.32
CA LEU A 230 22.97 -5.86 -23.10
C LEU A 230 24.35 -5.46 -22.57
N ARG A 231 24.94 -4.42 -23.13
CA ARG A 231 26.20 -3.88 -22.61
C ARG A 231 26.06 -3.47 -21.14
N SER A 232 24.96 -2.79 -20.75
CA SER A 232 24.75 -2.36 -19.36
C SER A 232 24.61 -3.52 -18.37
N LEU A 233 24.20 -4.71 -18.83
CA LEU A 233 24.13 -5.93 -18.01
C LEU A 233 25.51 -6.58 -17.79
N ILE A 234 26.39 -6.48 -18.78
CA ILE A 234 27.72 -7.14 -18.77
C ILE A 234 28.80 -6.19 -18.26
N ALA A 235 28.79 -4.96 -18.72
CA ALA A 235 29.80 -3.94 -18.42
C ALA A 235 29.12 -2.58 -18.10
N PRO A 236 28.48 -2.46 -16.92
CA PRO A 236 27.79 -1.24 -16.53
C PRO A 236 28.75 -0.06 -16.39
N THR A 237 28.30 1.11 -16.79
CA THR A 237 29.04 2.37 -16.65
C THR A 237 28.29 3.36 -15.75
N ARG A 238 28.92 4.50 -15.44
CA ARG A 238 28.27 5.58 -14.65
C ARG A 238 27.05 6.20 -15.37
N LYS A 239 26.88 5.95 -16.66
CA LYS A 239 25.77 6.48 -17.49
C LYS A 239 24.56 5.52 -17.53
N ASP A 240 24.70 4.30 -17.02
CA ASP A 240 23.65 3.25 -17.03
C ASP A 240 22.79 3.20 -15.76
#